data_b8eb036f5acca8803f1a8658db64e45d
#
_entry.id   b8eb036f5acca8803f1a8658db64e45d
#
_cell.length_a   1.000
_cell.length_b   1.000
_cell.length_c   1.000
_cell.angle_alpha   90.00
_cell.angle_beta   90.00
_cell.angle_gamma   90.00
#
_symmetry.space_group_name_H-M   'P 1'
#
loop_
_entity.id
_entity.type
_entity.pdbx_description
1 polymer ?
#
loop_
_entity_poly.entity_id
_entity_poly.type
_entity_poly.pdbx_seq_one_letter_code
_entity_poly.pdbx_strand_id
1 'polypeptide(L)'
;MNNHNLQSHYPAPSHTVTMILIVLISALLGYVIVTMNSSLHADEGFHAGQIWLFYDGQNKLAGNITVPPTYHFIIGKIVQFTGGYHDNLLRLISLGFALLTVPVVYFAARFYCGADAWIKTLQVYFTPLIFPYFFVLYTDIWSLCGVALTLLLSLQRHYLWAGLAGALSVLIRQDNVAWIGLIYLYVCFDSITAIDKKNAVQLFKNALFKGAVFNVVFIGFLIFVYINGGVAIGDAAAHKMSAFNLSNLHVFLICTWVLFLPTHITQIPKILPLLRKPITLLLLAIGFVLYVGTLKNTHPYNTIMYDYFVHNGLMHLLTDFPIIKALSYLLAAWTFLSLLTIELPDWRWRWLIFIAPLAAISHPLVEPRYYIPAFFLIQILRPKLSREIEFFTLALYVAISAYILYGTTKELIFL
;
A
#
# COMPACT_ATOMS: atom_id res chain seq x y z
N MET A 1 26.94 3.87 18.97
CA MET A 1 25.81 3.71 19.91
C MET A 1 25.24 5.10 20.16
N ASN A 2 24.33 5.56 19.33
CA ASN A 2 23.63 6.81 19.58
C ASN A 2 22.38 6.47 20.37
N ASN A 3 22.37 6.86 21.64
CA ASN A 3 21.16 6.97 22.44
C ASN A 3 20.22 7.93 21.71
N HIS A 4 19.32 7.41 20.88
CA HIS A 4 18.12 8.14 20.54
C HIS A 4 17.37 8.37 21.85
N ASN A 5 17.61 9.52 22.44
CA ASN A 5 16.80 10.06 23.51
C ASN A 5 15.35 9.83 23.13
N LEU A 6 14.64 9.05 23.93
CA LEU A 6 13.21 8.98 23.98
C LEU A 6 12.69 10.38 24.39
N GLN A 7 12.78 11.34 23.45
CA GLN A 7 12.10 12.61 23.61
C GLN A 7 10.62 12.30 23.79
N SER A 8 10.06 12.89 24.81
CA SER A 8 8.67 12.73 25.25
C SER A 8 7.75 12.53 24.07
N HIS A 9 7.06 11.39 24.01
CA HIS A 9 6.20 10.97 22.89
C HIS A 9 4.94 11.85 22.71
N TYR A 10 4.80 12.89 23.54
CA TYR A 10 3.69 13.84 23.39
C TYR A 10 4.02 14.90 22.36
N PRO A 11 3.15 15.10 21.36
CA PRO A 11 3.35 16.15 20.35
C PRO A 11 3.33 17.53 21.05
N ALA A 12 4.23 18.41 20.63
CA ALA A 12 4.11 19.81 20.98
C ALA A 12 2.73 20.33 20.54
N PRO A 13 2.10 21.29 21.26
CA PRO A 13 0.76 21.77 20.92
C PRO A 13 0.58 22.18 19.45
N SER A 14 1.63 22.75 18.83
CA SER A 14 1.64 23.10 17.40
C SER A 14 1.44 21.88 16.47
N HIS A 15 2.00 20.72 16.82
CA HIS A 15 1.86 19.50 16.02
C HIS A 15 0.46 18.90 16.11
N THR A 16 -0.15 18.94 17.28
CA THR A 16 -1.53 18.51 17.49
C THR A 16 -2.50 19.36 16.70
N VAL A 17 -2.34 20.69 16.75
CA VAL A 17 -3.16 21.62 15.97
C VAL A 17 -3.02 21.34 14.46
N THR A 18 -1.79 21.20 13.96
CA THR A 18 -1.54 20.89 12.54
C THR A 18 -2.24 19.60 12.12
N MET A 19 -2.13 18.53 12.93
CA MET A 19 -2.79 17.24 12.64
C MET A 19 -4.32 17.40 12.63
N ILE A 20 -4.90 18.09 13.62
CA ILE A 20 -6.35 18.33 13.67
C ILE A 20 -6.82 19.08 12.42
N LEU A 21 -6.09 20.14 11.99
CA LEU A 21 -6.42 20.87 10.78
C LEU A 21 -6.37 20.00 9.53
N ILE A 22 -5.36 19.13 9.37
CA ILE A 22 -5.27 18.20 8.26
C ILE A 22 -6.49 17.28 8.23
N VAL A 23 -6.85 16.69 9.38
CA VAL A 23 -8.02 15.79 9.48
C VAL A 23 -9.32 16.53 9.16
N LEU A 24 -9.52 17.74 9.70
CA LEU A 24 -10.73 18.51 9.45
C LEU A 24 -10.86 18.94 7.98
N ILE A 25 -9.76 19.40 7.36
CA ILE A 25 -9.75 19.76 5.93
C ILE A 25 -10.02 18.51 5.09
N SER A 26 -9.40 17.37 5.41
CA SER A 26 -9.63 16.11 4.71
C SER A 26 -11.07 15.61 4.87
N ALA A 27 -11.66 15.77 6.04
CA ALA A 27 -13.04 15.40 6.30
C ALA A 27 -14.04 16.29 5.51
N LEU A 28 -13.79 17.60 5.50
CA LEU A 28 -14.63 18.53 4.73
C LEU A 28 -14.53 18.27 3.23
N LEU A 29 -13.31 18.12 2.72
CA LEU A 29 -13.06 17.78 1.32
C LEU A 29 -13.74 16.45 0.96
N GLY A 30 -13.58 15.43 1.79
CA GLY A 30 -14.18 14.12 1.57
C GLY A 30 -15.70 14.15 1.60
N TYR A 31 -16.31 14.91 2.52
CA TYR A 31 -17.76 15.10 2.56
C TYR A 31 -18.28 15.72 1.25
N VAL A 32 -17.63 16.79 0.78
CA VAL A 32 -18.02 17.44 -0.48
C VAL A 32 -17.89 16.48 -1.66
N ILE A 33 -16.76 15.77 -1.77
CA ILE A 33 -16.51 14.83 -2.87
C ILE A 33 -17.55 13.69 -2.88
N VAL A 34 -17.79 13.06 -1.72
CA VAL A 34 -18.72 11.94 -1.60
C VAL A 34 -20.15 12.39 -1.93
N THR A 35 -20.58 13.56 -1.46
CA THR A 35 -21.94 14.06 -1.71
C THR A 35 -22.16 14.54 -3.15
N MET A 36 -21.10 14.93 -3.85
CA MET A 36 -21.18 15.28 -5.29
C MET A 36 -21.18 14.06 -6.21
N ASN A 37 -20.89 12.88 -5.69
CA ASN A 37 -20.75 11.66 -6.47
C ASN A 37 -22.03 10.81 -6.36
N SER A 38 -22.78 10.69 -7.45
CA SER A 38 -24.14 10.09 -7.45
C SER A 38 -24.16 8.61 -7.83
N SER A 39 -23.13 8.10 -8.51
CA SER A 39 -23.08 6.71 -9.00
C SER A 39 -21.97 5.90 -8.31
N LEU A 40 -22.18 4.58 -8.22
CA LEU A 40 -21.13 3.64 -7.78
C LEU A 40 -20.17 3.37 -8.95
N HIS A 41 -18.86 3.42 -8.67
CA HIS A 41 -17.80 3.23 -9.66
C HIS A 41 -17.15 1.84 -9.54
N ALA A 42 -16.95 1.18 -10.67
CA ALA A 42 -16.24 -0.10 -10.79
C ALA A 42 -16.70 -1.13 -9.73
N ASP A 43 -15.80 -1.61 -8.86
CA ASP A 43 -16.12 -2.65 -7.86
C ASP A 43 -17.00 -2.16 -6.70
N GLU A 44 -17.30 -0.86 -6.57
CA GLU A 44 -18.15 -0.36 -5.48
C GLU A 44 -19.51 -1.07 -5.42
N GLY A 45 -20.06 -1.44 -6.58
CA GLY A 45 -21.32 -2.19 -6.65
C GLY A 45 -21.21 -3.57 -5.97
N PHE A 46 -20.09 -4.25 -6.10
CA PHE A 46 -19.83 -5.53 -5.42
C PHE A 46 -19.70 -5.34 -3.91
N HIS A 47 -18.98 -4.30 -3.49
CA HIS A 47 -18.83 -3.97 -2.07
C HIS A 47 -20.16 -3.57 -1.44
N ALA A 48 -20.95 -2.72 -2.10
CA ALA A 48 -22.30 -2.33 -1.67
C ALA A 48 -23.22 -3.57 -1.56
N GLY A 49 -23.22 -4.43 -2.56
CA GLY A 49 -24.01 -5.68 -2.53
C GLY A 49 -23.68 -6.58 -1.34
N GLN A 50 -22.40 -6.73 -0.99
CA GLN A 50 -21.98 -7.49 0.20
C GLN A 50 -22.41 -6.80 1.50
N ILE A 51 -22.32 -5.47 1.58
CA ILE A 51 -22.78 -4.68 2.73
C ILE A 51 -24.30 -4.81 2.89
N TRP A 52 -25.06 -4.81 1.78
CA TRP A 52 -26.50 -5.05 1.79
C TRP A 52 -26.87 -6.38 2.43
N LEU A 53 -26.18 -7.46 2.10
CA LEU A 53 -26.42 -8.77 2.71
C LEU A 53 -26.33 -8.72 4.23
N PHE A 54 -25.31 -8.05 4.77
CA PHE A 54 -25.13 -7.92 6.23
C PHE A 54 -26.14 -6.93 6.85
N TYR A 55 -26.52 -5.88 6.13
CA TYR A 55 -27.59 -4.95 6.55
C TYR A 55 -28.92 -5.69 6.67
N ASP A 56 -29.27 -6.53 5.70
CA ASP A 56 -30.49 -7.34 5.68
C ASP A 56 -30.45 -8.54 6.64
N GLY A 57 -29.39 -8.69 7.42
CA GLY A 57 -29.24 -9.78 8.40
C GLY A 57 -28.78 -11.11 7.81
N GLN A 58 -28.44 -11.16 6.53
CA GLN A 58 -27.93 -12.38 5.89
C GLN A 58 -26.44 -12.53 6.12
N ASN A 59 -26.05 -13.52 6.94
CA ASN A 59 -24.63 -13.80 7.23
C ASN A 59 -24.01 -14.73 6.16
N LYS A 60 -24.09 -14.32 4.89
CA LYS A 60 -23.50 -15.06 3.75
C LYS A 60 -22.59 -14.15 2.92
N LEU A 61 -21.68 -14.78 2.18
CA LEU A 61 -20.79 -14.08 1.26
C LEU A 61 -21.40 -14.06 -0.15
N ALA A 62 -21.29 -12.92 -0.80
CA ALA A 62 -21.56 -12.79 -2.24
C ALA A 62 -20.43 -13.49 -3.03
N GLY A 63 -20.79 -14.19 -4.10
CA GLY A 63 -19.84 -14.98 -4.89
C GLY A 63 -18.75 -14.18 -5.60
N ASN A 64 -18.93 -12.86 -5.73
CA ASN A 64 -18.02 -11.94 -6.40
C ASN A 64 -17.05 -11.17 -5.46
N ILE A 65 -17.10 -11.44 -4.14
CA ILE A 65 -16.17 -10.86 -3.18
C ILE A 65 -14.92 -11.74 -3.08
N THR A 66 -13.73 -11.12 -3.16
CA THR A 66 -12.43 -11.81 -3.13
C THR A 66 -11.63 -11.57 -1.85
N VAL A 67 -12.13 -10.71 -0.97
CA VAL A 67 -11.50 -10.29 0.29
C VAL A 67 -12.33 -10.72 1.51
N PRO A 68 -11.72 -10.82 2.70
CA PRO A 68 -12.46 -11.12 3.93
C PRO A 68 -13.58 -10.11 4.20
N PRO A 69 -14.72 -10.54 4.74
CA PRO A 69 -15.91 -9.70 4.81
C PRO A 69 -15.93 -8.69 5.96
N THR A 70 -14.86 -8.57 6.75
CA THR A 70 -14.82 -7.74 7.98
C THR A 70 -15.21 -6.28 7.71
N TYR A 71 -14.65 -5.68 6.64
CA TYR A 71 -15.00 -4.33 6.19
C TYR A 71 -16.51 -4.18 5.94
N HIS A 72 -17.07 -5.07 5.14
CA HIS A 72 -18.48 -5.08 4.74
C HIS A 72 -19.40 -5.31 5.94
N PHE A 73 -19.00 -6.24 6.82
CA PHE A 73 -19.75 -6.55 8.04
C PHE A 73 -19.84 -5.33 8.96
N ILE A 74 -18.71 -4.64 9.21
CA ILE A 74 -18.69 -3.44 10.07
C ILE A 74 -19.61 -2.36 9.50
N ILE A 75 -19.47 -2.02 8.22
CA ILE A 75 -20.32 -1.00 7.58
C ILE A 75 -21.79 -1.43 7.59
N GLY A 76 -22.09 -2.69 7.21
CA GLY A 76 -23.45 -3.22 7.21
C GLY A 76 -24.14 -3.12 8.58
N LYS A 77 -23.41 -3.43 9.67
CA LYS A 77 -23.94 -3.30 11.03
C LYS A 77 -24.13 -1.85 11.48
N ILE A 78 -23.23 -0.94 11.10
CA ILE A 78 -23.41 0.49 11.38
C ILE A 78 -24.64 1.01 10.66
N VAL A 79 -24.81 0.71 9.38
CA VAL A 79 -25.97 1.13 8.56
C VAL A 79 -27.28 0.53 9.10
N GLN A 80 -27.24 -0.74 9.54
CA GLN A 80 -28.40 -1.37 10.18
C GLN A 80 -28.83 -0.61 11.46
N PHE A 81 -27.85 -0.14 12.24
CA PHE A 81 -28.10 0.65 13.44
C PHE A 81 -28.62 2.06 13.14
N THR A 82 -28.14 2.71 12.05
CA THR A 82 -28.56 4.06 11.65
C THR A 82 -29.91 4.10 10.93
N GLY A 83 -30.43 2.95 10.48
CA GLY A 83 -31.76 2.82 9.90
C GLY A 83 -31.90 3.30 8.44
N GLY A 84 -30.79 3.51 7.73
CA GLY A 84 -30.83 3.95 6.33
C GLY A 84 -29.77 3.26 5.47
N TYR A 85 -30.14 2.81 4.27
CA TYR A 85 -29.21 2.25 3.30
C TYR A 85 -29.23 3.08 2.02
N HIS A 86 -28.15 3.81 1.76
CA HIS A 86 -27.92 4.52 0.50
C HIS A 86 -26.41 4.75 0.29
N ASP A 87 -25.97 4.84 -0.97
CA ASP A 87 -24.57 4.81 -1.38
C ASP A 87 -23.70 5.89 -0.70
N ASN A 88 -24.23 7.13 -0.61
CA ASN A 88 -23.51 8.21 0.05
C ASN A 88 -23.27 7.94 1.54
N LEU A 89 -24.23 7.32 2.25
CA LEU A 89 -24.03 6.95 3.65
C LEU A 89 -22.96 5.88 3.80
N LEU A 90 -22.95 4.87 2.91
CA LEU A 90 -21.91 3.83 2.91
C LEU A 90 -20.52 4.44 2.72
N ARG A 91 -20.38 5.34 1.74
CA ARG A 91 -19.13 6.06 1.49
C ARG A 91 -18.73 6.98 2.65
N LEU A 92 -19.65 7.68 3.29
CA LEU A 92 -19.37 8.54 4.44
C LEU A 92 -18.90 7.74 5.65
N ILE A 93 -19.51 6.58 5.91
CA ILE A 93 -19.06 5.67 6.97
C ILE A 93 -17.65 5.17 6.63
N SER A 94 -17.42 4.72 5.38
CA SER A 94 -16.11 4.27 4.92
C SER A 94 -15.08 5.38 5.06
N LEU A 95 -15.38 6.61 4.63
CA LEU A 95 -14.53 7.79 4.76
C LEU A 95 -14.17 8.09 6.22
N GLY A 96 -15.16 8.02 7.13
CA GLY A 96 -14.93 8.29 8.57
C GLY A 96 -13.83 7.41 9.15
N PHE A 97 -13.85 6.12 8.84
CA PHE A 97 -12.78 5.20 9.23
C PHE A 97 -11.49 5.39 8.42
N ALA A 98 -11.60 5.64 7.11
CA ALA A 98 -10.44 5.90 6.26
C ALA A 98 -9.62 7.11 6.76
N LEU A 99 -10.27 8.15 7.27
CA LEU A 99 -9.61 9.33 7.81
C LEU A 99 -8.76 9.04 9.06
N LEU A 100 -8.99 7.92 9.77
CA LEU A 100 -8.09 7.48 10.84
C LEU A 100 -6.66 7.18 10.33
N THR A 101 -6.53 6.89 9.04
CA THR A 101 -5.20 6.70 8.42
C THR A 101 -4.34 7.96 8.54
N VAL A 102 -4.93 9.15 8.47
CA VAL A 102 -4.18 10.42 8.49
C VAL A 102 -3.39 10.61 9.79
N PRO A 103 -3.99 10.57 10.99
CA PRO A 103 -3.24 10.68 12.25
C PRO A 103 -2.26 9.52 12.45
N VAL A 104 -2.62 8.29 12.06
CA VAL A 104 -1.74 7.13 12.19
C VAL A 104 -0.48 7.32 11.34
N VAL A 105 -0.62 7.74 10.09
CA VAL A 105 0.50 8.06 9.18
C VAL A 105 1.34 9.21 9.74
N TYR A 106 0.70 10.26 10.27
CA TYR A 106 1.40 11.39 10.87
C TYR A 106 2.31 10.96 12.03
N PHE A 107 1.79 10.17 12.95
CA PHE A 107 2.58 9.69 14.08
C PHE A 107 3.68 8.71 13.66
N ALA A 108 3.43 7.85 12.65
CA ALA A 108 4.46 6.98 12.09
C ALA A 108 5.57 7.80 11.39
N ALA A 109 5.22 8.80 10.59
CA ALA A 109 6.16 9.68 9.91
C ALA A 109 7.03 10.48 10.89
N ARG A 110 6.53 10.83 12.07
CA ARG A 110 7.30 11.56 13.09
C ARG A 110 8.55 10.83 13.58
N PHE A 111 8.54 9.50 13.58
CA PHE A 111 9.73 8.71 13.97
C PHE A 111 10.93 8.98 13.05
N TYR A 112 10.69 9.33 11.78
CA TYR A 112 11.74 9.49 10.78
C TYR A 112 11.91 10.94 10.31
N CYS A 113 10.85 11.73 10.34
CA CYS A 113 10.81 13.07 9.73
C CYS A 113 10.68 14.21 10.75
N GLY A 114 10.44 13.90 12.03
CA GLY A 114 10.32 14.92 13.10
C GLY A 114 9.26 15.96 12.78
N ALA A 115 9.65 17.24 12.76
CA ALA A 115 8.75 18.36 12.52
C ALA A 115 8.13 18.39 11.12
N ASP A 116 8.77 17.79 10.12
CA ASP A 116 8.26 17.73 8.74
C ASP A 116 7.32 16.52 8.46
N ALA A 117 6.93 15.81 9.50
CA ALA A 117 6.00 14.67 9.38
C ALA A 117 4.69 15.04 8.65
N TRP A 118 4.20 16.26 8.81
CA TRP A 118 3.00 16.74 8.14
C TRP A 118 3.14 16.76 6.61
N ILE A 119 4.32 17.11 6.07
CA ILE A 119 4.57 17.07 4.62
C ILE A 119 4.46 15.62 4.12
N LYS A 120 5.10 14.68 4.83
CA LYS A 120 5.02 13.25 4.49
C LYS A 120 3.60 12.72 4.58
N THR A 121 2.85 13.13 5.59
CA THR A 121 1.44 12.76 5.76
C THR A 121 0.60 13.23 4.57
N LEU A 122 0.76 14.49 4.18
CA LEU A 122 0.06 15.02 3.01
C LEU A 122 0.50 14.34 1.71
N GLN A 123 1.80 14.00 1.57
CA GLN A 123 2.28 13.25 0.42
C GLN A 123 1.68 11.84 0.36
N VAL A 124 1.53 11.14 1.49
CA VAL A 124 0.82 9.84 1.54
C VAL A 124 -0.65 10.02 1.18
N TYR A 125 -1.33 11.00 1.80
CA TYR A 125 -2.74 11.28 1.55
C TYR A 125 -3.01 11.61 0.08
N PHE A 126 -2.21 12.51 -0.53
CA PHE A 126 -2.33 12.93 -1.91
C PHE A 126 -1.52 12.07 -2.90
N THR A 127 -1.01 10.90 -2.50
CA THR A 127 -0.42 9.99 -3.48
C THR A 127 -1.49 9.62 -4.52
N PRO A 128 -1.22 9.81 -5.83
CA PRO A 128 -2.24 9.64 -6.89
C PRO A 128 -2.94 8.27 -6.89
N LEU A 129 -2.22 7.21 -6.51
CA LEU A 129 -2.75 5.85 -6.41
C LEU A 129 -3.37 5.53 -5.03
N ILE A 130 -3.46 6.50 -4.11
CA ILE A 130 -4.05 6.33 -2.77
C ILE A 130 -5.25 7.25 -2.60
N PHE A 131 -5.11 8.52 -3.00
CA PHE A 131 -6.07 9.58 -2.73
C PHE A 131 -7.51 9.28 -3.17
N PRO A 132 -7.79 8.79 -4.40
CA PRO A 132 -9.14 8.53 -4.85
C PRO A 132 -9.86 7.46 -4.01
N TYR A 133 -9.12 6.49 -3.47
CA TYR A 133 -9.69 5.41 -2.66
C TYR A 133 -10.21 5.84 -1.28
N PHE A 134 -9.93 7.08 -0.85
CA PHE A 134 -10.59 7.64 0.35
C PHE A 134 -12.09 7.88 0.13
N PHE A 135 -12.53 8.11 -1.10
CA PHE A 135 -13.87 8.62 -1.43
C PHE A 135 -14.77 7.57 -2.08
N VAL A 136 -14.26 6.40 -2.34
CA VAL A 136 -14.99 5.27 -2.92
C VAL A 136 -15.15 4.13 -1.89
N LEU A 137 -16.12 3.27 -2.12
CA LEU A 137 -16.44 2.16 -1.23
C LEU A 137 -15.51 0.97 -1.49
N TYR A 138 -14.25 1.10 -1.06
CA TYR A 138 -13.19 0.12 -1.25
C TYR A 138 -12.48 -0.21 0.07
N THR A 139 -11.90 -1.39 0.14
CA THR A 139 -11.20 -1.90 1.34
C THR A 139 -9.78 -1.32 1.51
N ASP A 140 -9.24 -0.65 0.50
CA ASP A 140 -7.82 -0.34 0.37
C ASP A 140 -7.30 0.61 1.46
N ILE A 141 -8.04 1.68 1.77
CA ILE A 141 -7.61 2.66 2.79
C ILE A 141 -7.78 2.11 4.21
N TRP A 142 -8.83 1.34 4.48
CA TRP A 142 -8.97 0.66 5.76
C TRP A 142 -7.83 -0.35 5.98
N SER A 143 -7.48 -1.08 4.94
CA SER A 143 -6.35 -1.99 4.89
C SER A 143 -5.03 -1.26 5.16
N LEU A 144 -4.80 -0.14 4.46
CA LEU A 144 -3.63 0.72 4.66
C LEU A 144 -3.57 1.26 6.09
N CYS A 145 -4.70 1.68 6.67
CA CYS A 145 -4.79 2.12 8.06
C CYS A 145 -4.28 1.03 9.02
N GLY A 146 -4.70 -0.22 8.80
CA GLY A 146 -4.25 -1.36 9.60
C GLY A 146 -2.74 -1.61 9.48
N VAL A 147 -2.17 -1.57 8.28
CA VAL A 147 -0.72 -1.69 8.05
C VAL A 147 0.03 -0.54 8.71
N ALA A 148 -0.44 0.70 8.53
CA ALA A 148 0.17 1.89 9.14
C ALA A 148 0.11 1.87 10.67
N LEU A 149 -1.00 1.41 11.25
CA LEU A 149 -1.16 1.25 12.70
C LEU A 149 -0.23 0.16 13.24
N THR A 150 -0.10 -0.96 12.54
CA THR A 150 0.86 -2.03 12.88
C THR A 150 2.28 -1.48 12.88
N LEU A 151 2.66 -0.69 11.87
CA LEU A 151 3.96 -0.03 11.81
C LEU A 151 4.14 0.92 13.00
N LEU A 152 3.21 1.83 13.25
CA LEU A 152 3.27 2.81 14.33
C LEU A 152 3.47 2.15 15.68
N LEU A 153 2.64 1.15 16.01
CA LEU A 153 2.71 0.42 17.28
C LEU A 153 4.01 -0.38 17.41
N SER A 154 4.55 -0.91 16.31
CA SER A 154 5.85 -1.59 16.29
C SER A 154 7.00 -0.61 16.54
N LEU A 155 6.96 0.59 15.98
CA LEU A 155 7.93 1.66 16.23
C LEU A 155 7.88 2.13 17.70
N GLN A 156 6.69 2.14 18.32
CA GLN A 156 6.48 2.44 19.73
C GLN A 156 6.80 1.26 20.65
N ARG A 157 7.19 0.09 20.12
CA ARG A 157 7.45 -1.16 20.85
C ARG A 157 6.23 -1.74 21.57
N HIS A 158 5.03 -1.37 21.17
CA HIS A 158 3.78 -1.96 21.64
C HIS A 158 3.42 -3.22 20.84
N TYR A 159 4.27 -4.25 20.89
CA TYR A 159 4.24 -5.40 19.99
C TYR A 159 2.94 -6.22 20.05
N LEU A 160 2.33 -6.36 21.23
CA LEU A 160 1.01 -7.00 21.38
C LEU A 160 -0.05 -6.29 20.53
N TRP A 161 -0.17 -4.98 20.71
CA TRP A 161 -1.14 -4.17 19.97
C TRP A 161 -0.80 -4.07 18.47
N ALA A 162 0.48 -4.08 18.13
CA ALA A 162 0.92 -4.15 16.75
C ALA A 162 0.46 -5.45 16.08
N GLY A 163 0.60 -6.59 16.75
CA GLY A 163 0.10 -7.87 16.25
C GLY A 163 -1.42 -7.89 16.08
N LEU A 164 -2.18 -7.31 17.02
CA LEU A 164 -3.65 -7.20 16.92
C LEU A 164 -4.08 -6.28 15.77
N ALA A 165 -3.40 -5.14 15.58
CA ALA A 165 -3.64 -4.27 14.41
C ALA A 165 -3.31 -4.99 13.09
N GLY A 166 -2.24 -5.79 13.08
CA GLY A 166 -1.88 -6.65 11.96
C GLY A 166 -2.95 -7.71 11.66
N ALA A 167 -3.50 -8.35 12.70
CA ALA A 167 -4.62 -9.27 12.55
C ALA A 167 -5.83 -8.61 11.89
N LEU A 168 -6.23 -7.44 12.38
CA LEU A 168 -7.35 -6.69 11.81
C LEU A 168 -7.07 -6.31 10.35
N SER A 169 -5.85 -5.88 10.03
CA SER A 169 -5.44 -5.56 8.66
C SER A 169 -5.58 -6.76 7.72
N VAL A 170 -5.15 -7.95 8.14
CA VAL A 170 -5.29 -9.21 7.36
C VAL A 170 -6.76 -9.63 7.23
N LEU A 171 -7.59 -9.38 8.25
CA LEU A 171 -9.04 -9.63 8.21
C LEU A 171 -9.82 -8.63 7.33
N ILE A 172 -9.22 -7.52 6.95
CA ILE A 172 -9.79 -6.59 5.95
C ILE A 172 -9.31 -6.98 4.54
N ARG A 173 -8.01 -7.25 4.41
CA ARG A 173 -7.40 -7.74 3.15
C ARG A 173 -6.33 -8.76 3.47
N GLN A 174 -6.52 -9.98 3.03
CA GLN A 174 -5.63 -11.12 3.32
C GLN A 174 -4.22 -10.96 2.73
N ASP A 175 -4.06 -10.22 1.65
CA ASP A 175 -2.77 -9.91 1.01
C ASP A 175 -1.85 -9.04 1.90
N ASN A 176 -2.41 -8.34 2.90
CA ASN A 176 -1.62 -7.62 3.90
C ASN A 176 -0.70 -8.52 4.72
N VAL A 177 -0.88 -9.84 4.70
CA VAL A 177 0.02 -10.78 5.39
C VAL A 177 1.48 -10.55 5.01
N ALA A 178 1.77 -10.15 3.76
CA ALA A 178 3.13 -9.83 3.31
C ALA A 178 3.70 -8.58 4.03
N TRP A 179 2.89 -7.54 4.19
CA TRP A 179 3.29 -6.29 4.85
C TRP A 179 3.42 -6.45 6.36
N ILE A 180 2.52 -7.23 6.95
CA ILE A 180 2.60 -7.63 8.37
C ILE A 180 3.85 -8.49 8.58
N GLY A 181 4.20 -9.36 7.62
CA GLY A 181 5.44 -10.12 7.62
C GLY A 181 6.70 -9.24 7.61
N LEU A 182 6.71 -8.18 6.80
CA LEU A 182 7.80 -7.20 6.80
C LEU A 182 7.96 -6.51 8.17
N ILE A 183 6.85 -6.06 8.76
CA ILE A 183 6.86 -5.40 10.07
C ILE A 183 7.25 -6.41 11.16
N TYR A 184 6.81 -7.65 11.08
CA TYR A 184 7.25 -8.74 11.97
C TYR A 184 8.76 -8.97 11.90
N LEU A 185 9.36 -8.98 10.71
CA LEU A 185 10.83 -9.05 10.58
C LEU A 185 11.49 -7.86 11.30
N TYR A 186 10.96 -6.65 11.15
CA TYR A 186 11.45 -5.48 11.89
C TYR A 186 11.41 -5.71 13.42
N VAL A 187 10.34 -6.32 13.95
CA VAL A 187 10.19 -6.65 15.37
C VAL A 187 11.15 -7.77 15.80
N CYS A 188 11.31 -8.81 14.98
CA CYS A 188 12.21 -9.92 15.29
C CYS A 188 13.69 -9.46 15.40
N PHE A 189 14.09 -8.51 14.57
CA PHE A 189 15.44 -7.93 14.59
C PHE A 189 15.57 -6.77 15.59
N ASP A 190 14.61 -6.54 16.50
CA ASP A 190 14.74 -5.52 17.53
C ASP A 190 15.96 -5.80 18.43
N SER A 191 16.79 -4.76 18.61
CA SER A 191 18.07 -4.81 19.37
C SER A 191 19.15 -5.71 18.75
N ILE A 192 19.00 -6.12 17.49
CA ILE A 192 19.98 -6.90 16.73
C ILE A 192 20.67 -5.96 15.74
N THR A 193 22.00 -5.87 15.82
CA THR A 193 22.82 -4.99 14.97
C THR A 193 23.39 -5.69 13.74
N ALA A 194 23.54 -7.01 13.80
CA ALA A 194 24.07 -7.83 12.71
C ALA A 194 23.46 -9.23 12.75
N ILE A 195 23.36 -9.85 11.57
CA ILE A 195 22.91 -11.25 11.45
C ILE A 195 24.14 -12.15 11.65
N ASP A 196 24.32 -12.65 12.85
CA ASP A 196 25.38 -13.58 13.21
C ASP A 196 24.85 -14.69 14.14
N LYS A 197 25.67 -15.72 14.36
CA LYS A 197 25.34 -16.85 15.25
C LYS A 197 25.07 -16.42 16.69
N LYS A 198 25.76 -15.36 17.18
CA LYS A 198 25.60 -14.85 18.55
C LYS A 198 24.24 -14.26 18.78
N ASN A 199 23.65 -13.65 17.75
CA ASN A 199 22.34 -13.03 17.80
C ASN A 199 21.17 -13.99 17.51
N ALA A 200 21.45 -15.24 17.09
CA ALA A 200 20.40 -16.22 16.73
C ALA A 200 19.43 -16.51 17.89
N VAL A 201 19.96 -16.65 19.11
CA VAL A 201 19.12 -16.86 20.31
C VAL A 201 18.24 -15.66 20.60
N GLN A 202 18.78 -14.45 20.46
CA GLN A 202 17.99 -13.22 20.64
C GLN A 202 16.92 -13.07 19.57
N LEU A 203 17.25 -13.38 18.32
CA LEU A 203 16.29 -13.41 17.21
C LEU A 203 15.12 -14.36 17.51
N PHE A 204 15.44 -15.60 17.94
CA PHE A 204 14.44 -16.59 18.31
C PHE A 204 13.56 -16.11 19.47
N LYS A 205 14.16 -15.54 20.54
CA LYS A 205 13.42 -14.96 21.66
C LYS A 205 12.49 -13.81 21.20
N ASN A 206 12.97 -12.91 20.35
CA ASN A 206 12.16 -11.82 19.82
C ASN A 206 10.99 -12.37 18.99
N ALA A 207 11.26 -13.34 18.11
CA ALA A 207 10.22 -13.98 17.30
C ALA A 207 9.15 -14.67 18.16
N LEU A 208 9.56 -15.35 19.25
CA LEU A 208 8.64 -16.07 20.14
C LEU A 208 7.84 -15.11 21.03
N PHE A 209 8.47 -14.14 21.68
CA PHE A 209 7.82 -13.31 22.72
C PHE A 209 7.31 -11.98 22.16
N LYS A 210 8.14 -11.20 21.45
CA LYS A 210 7.70 -9.94 20.85
C LYS A 210 6.79 -10.17 19.64
N GLY A 211 7.06 -11.21 18.88
CA GLY A 211 6.31 -11.64 17.71
C GLY A 211 5.13 -12.57 17.98
N ALA A 212 4.79 -12.88 19.24
CA ALA A 212 3.82 -13.93 19.59
C ALA A 212 2.47 -13.77 18.86
N VAL A 213 1.88 -12.56 18.88
CA VAL A 213 0.59 -12.31 18.22
C VAL A 213 0.73 -12.36 16.70
N PHE A 214 1.85 -11.88 16.14
CA PHE A 214 2.11 -12.02 14.70
C PHE A 214 2.18 -13.50 14.28
N ASN A 215 2.81 -14.35 15.11
CA ASN A 215 2.86 -15.79 14.84
C ASN A 215 1.44 -16.40 14.79
N VAL A 216 0.56 -15.99 15.72
CA VAL A 216 -0.86 -16.40 15.69
C VAL A 216 -1.55 -15.96 14.39
N VAL A 217 -1.29 -14.73 13.93
CA VAL A 217 -1.84 -14.22 12.66
C VAL A 217 -1.36 -15.07 11.49
N PHE A 218 -0.06 -15.40 11.42
CA PHE A 218 0.47 -16.22 10.32
C PHE A 218 -0.06 -17.65 10.36
N ILE A 219 -0.13 -18.27 11.55
CA ILE A 219 -0.74 -19.61 11.70
C ILE A 219 -2.21 -19.57 11.28
N GLY A 220 -2.96 -18.57 11.76
CA GLY A 220 -4.36 -18.40 11.38
C GLY A 220 -4.54 -18.20 9.88
N PHE A 221 -3.65 -17.41 9.25
CA PHE A 221 -3.66 -17.23 7.80
C PHE A 221 -3.36 -18.54 7.05
N LEU A 222 -2.40 -19.32 7.48
CA LEU A 222 -2.09 -20.62 6.87
C LEU A 222 -3.26 -21.61 7.01
N ILE A 223 -3.90 -21.64 8.18
CA ILE A 223 -5.11 -22.45 8.42
C ILE A 223 -6.24 -21.99 7.49
N PHE A 224 -6.44 -20.66 7.37
CA PHE A 224 -7.42 -20.10 6.46
C PHE A 224 -7.16 -20.54 5.01
N VAL A 225 -5.92 -20.38 4.51
CA VAL A 225 -5.55 -20.79 3.14
C VAL A 225 -5.78 -22.28 2.93
N TYR A 226 -5.45 -23.11 3.92
CA TYR A 226 -5.67 -24.56 3.85
C TYR A 226 -7.16 -24.93 3.77
N ILE A 227 -7.99 -24.35 4.63
CA ILE A 227 -9.45 -24.63 4.67
C ILE A 227 -10.16 -24.05 3.44
N ASN A 228 -9.79 -22.83 3.02
CA ASN A 228 -10.39 -22.15 1.88
C ASN A 228 -9.92 -22.70 0.51
N GLY A 229 -8.84 -23.48 0.49
CA GLY A 229 -8.23 -23.98 -0.74
C GLY A 229 -7.49 -22.93 -1.55
N GLY A 230 -7.22 -21.75 -0.96
CA GLY A 230 -6.52 -20.64 -1.62
C GLY A 230 -6.60 -19.35 -0.82
N VAL A 231 -5.97 -18.29 -1.34
CA VAL A 231 -5.93 -16.98 -0.69
C VAL A 231 -7.21 -16.19 -0.94
N ALA A 232 -7.78 -16.24 -2.16
CA ALA A 232 -8.99 -15.52 -2.53
C ALA A 232 -10.25 -16.19 -1.97
N ILE A 233 -11.21 -15.40 -1.55
CA ILE A 233 -12.56 -15.82 -1.13
C ILE A 233 -13.53 -15.57 -2.30
N GLY A 234 -14.64 -16.29 -2.38
CA GLY A 234 -15.70 -16.07 -3.37
C GLY A 234 -15.24 -16.31 -4.81
N ASP A 235 -14.96 -15.25 -5.58
CA ASP A 235 -14.51 -15.37 -7.00
C ASP A 235 -13.06 -15.88 -7.12
N ALA A 236 -12.80 -17.00 -6.47
CA ALA A 236 -11.49 -17.64 -6.48
C ALA A 236 -11.08 -18.11 -7.89
N ALA A 237 -12.03 -18.36 -8.80
CA ALA A 237 -11.74 -18.80 -10.16
C ALA A 237 -11.04 -17.72 -11.00
N ALA A 238 -11.52 -16.47 -10.94
CA ALA A 238 -10.90 -15.34 -11.63
C ALA A 238 -9.60 -14.87 -10.94
N HIS A 239 -9.46 -15.15 -9.64
CA HIS A 239 -8.29 -14.73 -8.84
C HIS A 239 -7.39 -15.88 -8.42
N LYS A 240 -7.47 -17.01 -9.15
CA LYS A 240 -6.65 -18.19 -8.85
C LYS A 240 -5.17 -17.87 -9.05
N MET A 241 -4.41 -17.97 -7.98
CA MET A 241 -2.95 -17.94 -8.01
C MET A 241 -2.42 -19.22 -8.66
N SER A 242 -2.39 -19.27 -9.98
CA SER A 242 -1.84 -20.40 -10.71
C SER A 242 -0.33 -20.27 -10.97
N ALA A 243 0.19 -19.04 -10.98
CA ALA A 243 1.61 -18.72 -11.14
C ALA A 243 1.88 -17.28 -10.69
N PHE A 244 3.15 -16.99 -10.37
CA PHE A 244 3.59 -15.62 -10.14
C PHE A 244 3.46 -14.78 -11.42
N ASN A 245 2.82 -13.61 -11.31
CA ASN A 245 2.68 -12.68 -12.43
C ASN A 245 3.79 -11.63 -12.41
N LEU A 246 4.86 -11.87 -13.17
CA LEU A 246 5.99 -10.94 -13.26
C LEU A 246 5.61 -9.58 -13.88
N SER A 247 4.50 -9.48 -14.62
CA SER A 247 4.00 -8.19 -15.11
C SER A 247 3.70 -7.23 -13.97
N ASN A 248 3.23 -7.72 -12.82
CA ASN A 248 3.03 -6.92 -11.61
C ASN A 248 4.34 -6.31 -11.08
N LEU A 249 5.46 -7.06 -11.11
CA LEU A 249 6.76 -6.52 -10.73
C LEU A 249 7.16 -5.36 -11.64
N HIS A 250 6.99 -5.55 -12.95
CA HIS A 250 7.38 -4.54 -13.94
C HIS A 250 6.55 -3.26 -13.78
N VAL A 251 5.23 -3.40 -13.67
CA VAL A 251 4.32 -2.25 -13.46
C VAL A 251 4.57 -1.59 -12.11
N PHE A 252 4.80 -2.37 -11.04
CA PHE A 252 5.20 -1.82 -9.74
C PHE A 252 6.45 -0.93 -9.84
N LEU A 253 7.50 -1.38 -10.54
CA LEU A 253 8.72 -0.59 -10.72
C LEU A 253 8.47 0.68 -11.53
N ILE A 254 7.66 0.62 -12.58
CA ILE A 254 7.29 1.79 -13.39
C ILE A 254 6.46 2.79 -12.58
N CYS A 255 5.44 2.33 -11.86
CA CYS A 255 4.64 3.19 -10.98
C CYS A 255 5.51 3.82 -9.88
N THR A 256 6.44 3.04 -9.31
CA THR A 256 7.41 3.55 -8.32
C THR A 256 8.28 4.63 -8.92
N TRP A 257 8.75 4.46 -10.18
CA TRP A 257 9.54 5.48 -10.87
C TRP A 257 8.77 6.79 -11.00
N VAL A 258 7.53 6.74 -11.43
CA VAL A 258 6.68 7.93 -11.61
C VAL A 258 6.43 8.63 -10.28
N LEU A 259 6.04 7.88 -9.25
CA LEU A 259 5.69 8.45 -7.95
C LEU A 259 6.92 9.03 -7.22
N PHE A 260 8.07 8.37 -7.30
CA PHE A 260 9.25 8.75 -6.52
C PHE A 260 10.37 9.35 -7.40
N LEU A 261 10.04 9.92 -8.55
CA LEU A 261 10.99 10.52 -9.49
C LEU A 261 12.03 11.45 -8.82
N PRO A 262 11.65 12.40 -7.92
CA PRO A 262 12.64 13.24 -7.25
C PRO A 262 13.64 12.43 -6.41
N THR A 263 13.18 11.37 -5.74
CA THR A 263 14.04 10.47 -4.98
C THR A 263 15.00 9.73 -5.91
N HIS A 264 14.50 9.22 -7.05
CA HIS A 264 15.33 8.51 -8.04
C HIS A 264 16.42 9.40 -8.64
N ILE A 265 16.12 10.68 -8.87
CA ILE A 265 17.11 11.67 -9.33
C ILE A 265 18.23 11.84 -8.30
N THR A 266 17.92 11.90 -7.01
CA THR A 266 18.95 12.05 -5.97
C THR A 266 19.86 10.83 -5.83
N GLN A 267 19.46 9.67 -6.36
CA GLN A 267 20.31 8.45 -6.36
C GLN A 267 21.29 8.39 -7.54
N ILE A 268 21.25 9.32 -8.51
CA ILE A 268 22.16 9.34 -9.67
C ILE A 268 23.63 9.16 -9.28
N PRO A 269 24.19 9.92 -8.31
CA PRO A 269 25.58 9.77 -7.92
C PRO A 269 25.96 8.38 -7.42
N LYS A 270 25.00 7.63 -6.86
CA LYS A 270 25.20 6.27 -6.33
C LYS A 270 25.00 5.20 -7.40
N ILE A 271 24.13 5.45 -8.39
CA ILE A 271 23.83 4.53 -9.49
C ILE A 271 24.94 4.52 -10.53
N LEU A 272 25.45 5.70 -10.92
CA LEU A 272 26.48 5.80 -11.99
C LEU A 272 27.72 4.91 -11.75
N PRO A 273 28.30 4.82 -10.52
CA PRO A 273 29.40 3.88 -10.26
C PRO A 273 29.01 2.41 -10.44
N LEU A 274 27.74 2.05 -10.17
CA LEU A 274 27.27 0.67 -10.37
C LEU A 274 27.21 0.32 -11.86
N LEU A 275 26.78 1.26 -12.71
CA LEU A 275 26.70 1.07 -14.16
C LEU A 275 28.08 0.90 -14.82
N ARG A 276 29.18 1.27 -14.13
CA ARG A 276 30.55 1.01 -14.59
C ARG A 276 31.01 -0.42 -14.35
N LYS A 277 30.27 -1.20 -13.55
CA LYS A 277 30.64 -2.59 -13.20
C LYS A 277 30.08 -3.55 -14.26
N PRO A 278 30.94 -4.39 -14.91
CA PRO A 278 30.47 -5.34 -15.93
C PRO A 278 29.36 -6.26 -15.43
N ILE A 279 29.44 -6.71 -14.18
CA ILE A 279 28.43 -7.58 -13.59
C ILE A 279 27.05 -6.86 -13.50
N THR A 280 27.02 -5.57 -13.22
CA THR A 280 25.76 -4.80 -13.20
C THR A 280 25.16 -4.73 -14.61
N LEU A 281 25.98 -4.46 -15.62
CA LEU A 281 25.53 -4.43 -17.02
C LEU A 281 25.01 -5.79 -17.48
N LEU A 282 25.70 -6.88 -17.10
CA LEU A 282 25.25 -8.24 -17.39
C LEU A 282 23.89 -8.52 -16.73
N LEU A 283 23.73 -8.18 -15.44
CA LEU A 283 22.46 -8.37 -14.73
C LEU A 283 21.33 -7.53 -15.33
N LEU A 284 21.62 -6.30 -15.78
CA LEU A 284 20.64 -5.47 -16.48
C LEU A 284 20.29 -6.07 -17.86
N ALA A 285 21.24 -6.63 -18.60
CA ALA A 285 20.96 -7.30 -19.87
C ALA A 285 20.06 -8.54 -19.66
N ILE A 286 20.34 -9.36 -18.64
CA ILE A 286 19.47 -10.49 -18.25
C ILE A 286 18.09 -9.97 -17.84
N GLY A 287 18.05 -8.91 -17.01
CA GLY A 287 16.80 -8.25 -16.60
C GLY A 287 15.98 -7.75 -17.80
N PHE A 288 16.63 -7.21 -18.84
CA PHE A 288 15.96 -6.78 -20.06
C PHE A 288 15.28 -7.95 -20.78
N VAL A 289 16.00 -9.07 -20.95
CA VAL A 289 15.45 -10.28 -21.60
C VAL A 289 14.26 -10.81 -20.81
N LEU A 290 14.38 -10.88 -19.48
CA LEU A 290 13.28 -11.29 -18.60
C LEU A 290 12.10 -10.32 -18.68
N TYR A 291 12.36 -9.01 -18.67
CA TYR A 291 11.33 -7.99 -18.78
C TYR A 291 10.52 -8.13 -20.07
N VAL A 292 11.21 -8.16 -21.22
CA VAL A 292 10.56 -8.27 -22.52
C VAL A 292 9.80 -9.61 -22.66
N GLY A 293 10.37 -10.69 -22.12
CA GLY A 293 9.77 -12.03 -22.20
C GLY A 293 8.57 -12.24 -21.28
N THR A 294 8.54 -11.56 -20.13
CA THR A 294 7.53 -11.82 -19.06
C THR A 294 6.49 -10.72 -18.89
N LEU A 295 6.73 -9.49 -19.35
CA LEU A 295 5.71 -8.45 -19.38
C LEU A 295 4.65 -8.79 -20.42
N LYS A 296 3.49 -9.25 -19.96
CA LYS A 296 2.39 -9.71 -20.80
C LYS A 296 1.06 -9.25 -20.21
N ASN A 297 0.11 -8.94 -21.07
CA ASN A 297 -1.27 -8.66 -20.69
C ASN A 297 -2.12 -9.91 -20.95
N THR A 298 -2.17 -10.82 -19.97
CA THR A 298 -2.83 -12.14 -20.13
C THR A 298 -4.09 -12.29 -19.30
N HIS A 299 -4.31 -11.43 -18.30
CA HIS A 299 -5.50 -11.52 -17.46
C HIS A 299 -6.72 -10.90 -18.18
N PRO A 300 -7.88 -11.58 -18.26
CA PRO A 300 -9.06 -11.06 -18.97
C PRO A 300 -9.47 -9.65 -18.53
N TYR A 301 -9.43 -9.36 -17.22
CA TYR A 301 -9.78 -8.04 -16.69
C TYR A 301 -8.77 -6.94 -17.05
N ASN A 302 -7.54 -7.27 -17.44
CA ASN A 302 -6.58 -6.28 -17.93
C ASN A 302 -6.71 -5.99 -19.42
N THR A 303 -7.53 -6.75 -20.18
CA THR A 303 -7.69 -6.57 -21.63
C THR A 303 -8.95 -5.80 -22.01
N ILE A 304 -9.82 -5.49 -21.04
CA ILE A 304 -11.09 -4.81 -21.28
C ILE A 304 -11.05 -3.37 -20.80
N MET A 305 -11.93 -2.52 -21.36
CA MET A 305 -12.17 -1.13 -20.90
C MET A 305 -10.89 -0.33 -20.67
N TYR A 306 -9.88 -0.49 -21.55
CA TYR A 306 -8.58 0.18 -21.40
C TYR A 306 -8.66 1.72 -21.54
N ASP A 307 -9.72 2.25 -22.11
CA ASP A 307 -10.00 3.69 -22.17
C ASP A 307 -10.50 4.24 -20.82
N TYR A 308 -11.13 3.38 -20.02
CA TYR A 308 -11.67 3.75 -18.71
C TYR A 308 -10.73 3.39 -17.56
N PHE A 309 -10.22 2.14 -17.51
CA PHE A 309 -9.28 1.73 -16.48
C PHE A 309 -7.85 2.15 -16.84
N VAL A 310 -7.31 3.12 -16.09
CA VAL A 310 -5.95 3.66 -16.31
C VAL A 310 -4.89 2.55 -16.30
N HIS A 311 -5.01 1.58 -15.40
CA HIS A 311 -4.07 0.45 -15.33
C HIS A 311 -4.16 -0.47 -16.55
N ASN A 312 -5.34 -0.67 -17.14
CA ASN A 312 -5.51 -1.44 -18.37
C ASN A 312 -4.95 -0.66 -19.57
N GLY A 313 -5.17 0.64 -19.65
CA GLY A 313 -4.54 1.52 -20.64
C GLY A 313 -3.01 1.49 -20.55
N LEU A 314 -2.47 1.52 -19.33
CA LEU A 314 -1.02 1.36 -19.12
C LEU A 314 -0.52 -0.02 -19.59
N MET A 315 -1.23 -1.10 -19.26
CA MET A 315 -0.88 -2.44 -19.71
C MET A 315 -0.92 -2.57 -21.24
N HIS A 316 -1.97 -2.04 -21.88
CA HIS A 316 -2.07 -1.97 -23.33
C HIS A 316 -0.88 -1.22 -23.94
N LEU A 317 -0.56 -0.02 -23.43
CA LEU A 317 0.59 0.77 -23.89
C LEU A 317 1.91 0.02 -23.75
N LEU A 318 2.14 -0.67 -22.63
CA LEU A 318 3.39 -1.36 -22.33
C LEU A 318 3.55 -2.69 -23.10
N THR A 319 2.46 -3.35 -23.51
CA THR A 319 2.53 -4.69 -24.12
C THR A 319 2.37 -4.70 -25.61
N ASP A 320 1.57 -3.80 -26.18
CA ASP A 320 1.21 -3.83 -27.60
C ASP A 320 2.17 -3.00 -28.46
N PHE A 321 2.99 -2.14 -27.84
CA PHE A 321 3.99 -1.32 -28.54
C PHE A 321 5.42 -1.76 -28.18
N PRO A 322 6.08 -2.59 -29.01
CA PRO A 322 7.40 -3.18 -28.70
C PRO A 322 8.47 -2.16 -28.32
N ILE A 323 8.48 -0.99 -28.97
CA ILE A 323 9.44 0.08 -28.68
C ILE A 323 9.17 0.66 -27.29
N ILE A 324 7.91 0.94 -26.96
CA ILE A 324 7.53 1.48 -25.63
C ILE A 324 7.85 0.44 -24.57
N LYS A 325 7.52 -0.83 -24.80
CA LYS A 325 7.88 -1.95 -23.93
C LYS A 325 9.40 -1.99 -23.67
N ALA A 326 10.23 -1.89 -24.70
CA ALA A 326 11.68 -1.90 -24.54
C ALA A 326 12.20 -0.65 -23.79
N LEU A 327 11.67 0.53 -24.10
CA LEU A 327 12.07 1.78 -23.44
C LEU A 327 11.64 1.84 -21.97
N SER A 328 10.46 1.32 -21.65
CA SER A 328 9.96 1.30 -20.26
C SER A 328 10.81 0.42 -19.34
N TYR A 329 11.58 -0.52 -19.89
CA TYR A 329 12.59 -1.23 -19.12
C TYR A 329 13.62 -0.30 -18.47
N LEU A 330 14.00 0.79 -19.13
CA LEU A 330 14.96 1.75 -18.56
C LEU A 330 14.44 2.35 -17.26
N LEU A 331 13.13 2.63 -17.18
CA LEU A 331 12.48 3.15 -15.98
C LEU A 331 12.47 2.08 -14.87
N ALA A 332 12.10 0.86 -15.19
CA ALA A 332 12.09 -0.26 -14.26
C ALA A 332 13.50 -0.58 -13.72
N ALA A 333 14.50 -0.63 -14.60
CA ALA A 333 15.89 -0.87 -14.24
C ALA A 333 16.46 0.26 -13.35
N TRP A 334 16.17 1.51 -13.72
CA TRP A 334 16.56 2.66 -12.91
C TRP A 334 15.94 2.61 -11.52
N THR A 335 14.62 2.36 -11.42
CA THR A 335 13.93 2.21 -10.15
C THR A 335 14.56 1.11 -9.29
N PHE A 336 14.82 -0.06 -9.89
CA PHE A 336 15.44 -1.16 -9.17
C PHE A 336 16.81 -0.79 -8.60
N LEU A 337 17.68 -0.18 -9.41
CA LEU A 337 19.00 0.30 -8.93
C LEU A 337 18.86 1.38 -7.86
N SER A 338 17.90 2.29 -8.01
CA SER A 338 17.63 3.33 -7.02
C SER A 338 17.18 2.75 -5.68
N LEU A 339 16.25 1.78 -5.69
CA LEU A 339 15.79 1.12 -4.47
C LEU A 339 16.93 0.34 -3.77
N LEU A 340 17.87 -0.24 -4.53
CA LEU A 340 19.06 -0.89 -3.96
C LEU A 340 20.02 0.10 -3.32
N THR A 341 20.11 1.33 -3.82
CA THR A 341 21.07 2.35 -3.35
C THR A 341 20.49 3.33 -2.34
N ILE A 342 19.17 3.34 -2.16
CA ILE A 342 18.49 4.24 -1.23
C ILE A 342 18.94 3.96 0.22
N GLU A 343 19.24 5.01 0.97
CA GLU A 343 19.53 4.93 2.39
C GLU A 343 18.24 4.88 3.19
N LEU A 344 17.97 3.74 3.80
CA LEU A 344 16.83 3.58 4.68
C LEU A 344 17.20 3.94 6.12
N PRO A 345 16.29 4.45 6.94
CA PRO A 345 16.57 4.94 8.29
C PRO A 345 17.03 3.82 9.23
N ASP A 346 16.75 2.58 8.88
CA ASP A 346 17.15 1.39 9.62
C ASP A 346 17.42 0.26 8.62
N TRP A 347 18.50 -0.51 8.82
CA TRP A 347 18.88 -1.62 7.92
C TRP A 347 17.80 -2.70 7.84
N ARG A 348 16.97 -2.87 8.86
CA ARG A 348 15.88 -3.84 8.92
C ARG A 348 14.83 -3.58 7.84
N TRP A 349 14.66 -2.35 7.39
CA TRP A 349 13.75 -2.00 6.31
C TRP A 349 14.26 -2.40 4.93
N ARG A 350 15.49 -2.86 4.79
CA ARG A 350 16.00 -3.39 3.51
C ARG A 350 15.22 -4.60 3.02
N TRP A 351 14.55 -5.32 3.92
CA TRP A 351 13.63 -6.38 3.53
C TRP A 351 12.46 -5.90 2.66
N LEU A 352 12.12 -4.61 2.68
CA LEU A 352 11.12 -4.01 1.79
C LEU A 352 11.46 -4.25 0.32
N ILE A 353 12.75 -4.21 -0.06
CA ILE A 353 13.22 -4.40 -1.45
C ILE A 353 12.89 -5.80 -1.97
N PHE A 354 12.75 -6.78 -1.08
CA PHE A 354 12.39 -8.16 -1.44
C PHE A 354 10.89 -8.42 -1.27
N ILE A 355 10.31 -7.94 -0.18
CA ILE A 355 8.89 -8.21 0.15
C ILE A 355 7.95 -7.48 -0.80
N ALA A 356 8.25 -6.24 -1.21
CA ALA A 356 7.37 -5.50 -2.12
C ALA A 356 7.26 -6.15 -3.52
N PRO A 357 8.36 -6.56 -4.19
CA PRO A 357 8.27 -7.38 -5.39
C PRO A 357 7.53 -8.71 -5.21
N LEU A 358 7.81 -9.42 -4.12
CA LEU A 358 7.17 -10.70 -3.84
C LEU A 358 5.65 -10.53 -3.64
N ALA A 359 5.23 -9.52 -2.90
CA ALA A 359 3.83 -9.19 -2.73
C ALA A 359 3.18 -8.81 -4.08
N ALA A 360 3.86 -8.01 -4.91
CA ALA A 360 3.35 -7.61 -6.22
C ALA A 360 3.12 -8.83 -7.12
N ILE A 361 4.11 -9.71 -7.30
CA ILE A 361 4.00 -10.85 -8.22
C ILE A 361 3.01 -11.93 -7.76
N SER A 362 2.57 -11.89 -6.51
CA SER A 362 1.61 -12.86 -5.97
C SER A 362 0.18 -12.66 -6.49
N HIS A 363 -0.11 -11.52 -7.13
CA HIS A 363 -1.43 -11.22 -7.69
C HIS A 363 -1.52 -11.65 -9.17
N PRO A 364 -2.61 -12.31 -9.60
CA PRO A 364 -2.80 -12.69 -11.01
C PRO A 364 -3.13 -11.49 -11.90
N LEU A 365 -3.95 -10.56 -11.39
CA LEU A 365 -4.35 -9.31 -12.05
C LEU A 365 -3.29 -8.23 -11.85
N VAL A 366 -2.97 -7.46 -12.88
CA VAL A 366 -2.11 -6.28 -12.76
C VAL A 366 -2.98 -5.08 -12.37
N GLU A 367 -2.80 -4.62 -11.13
CA GLU A 367 -3.59 -3.52 -10.60
C GLU A 367 -2.79 -2.72 -9.57
N PRO A 368 -2.51 -1.42 -9.82
CA PRO A 368 -1.64 -0.61 -8.96
C PRO A 368 -2.12 -0.46 -7.51
N ARG A 369 -3.40 -0.67 -7.21
CA ARG A 369 -3.90 -0.64 -5.83
C ARG A 369 -3.26 -1.71 -4.94
N TYR A 370 -2.79 -2.83 -5.49
CA TYR A 370 -2.06 -3.86 -4.73
C TYR A 370 -0.71 -3.37 -4.20
N TYR A 371 -0.19 -2.28 -4.76
CA TYR A 371 1.10 -1.70 -4.37
C TYR A 371 0.96 -0.56 -3.34
N ILE A 372 -0.27 -0.18 -2.95
CA ILE A 372 -0.55 0.90 -2.00
C ILE A 372 0.27 0.79 -0.72
N PRO A 373 0.35 -0.37 -0.02
CA PRO A 373 1.17 -0.47 1.18
C PRO A 373 2.68 -0.32 0.90
N ALA A 374 3.16 -0.77 -0.28
CA ALA A 374 4.55 -0.55 -0.69
C ALA A 374 4.85 0.94 -0.88
N PHE A 375 3.97 1.66 -1.59
CA PHE A 375 4.13 3.11 -1.81
C PHE A 375 4.10 3.88 -0.50
N PHE A 376 3.20 3.53 0.40
CA PHE A 376 3.16 4.09 1.75
C PHE A 376 4.49 3.87 2.49
N LEU A 377 4.99 2.64 2.52
CA LEU A 377 6.24 2.31 3.22
C LEU A 377 7.44 3.01 2.58
N ILE A 378 7.56 3.02 1.26
CA ILE A 378 8.61 3.76 0.55
C ILE A 378 8.52 5.25 0.90
N GLN A 379 7.32 5.84 0.90
CA GLN A 379 7.12 7.26 1.19
C GLN A 379 7.55 7.64 2.60
N ILE A 380 7.28 6.79 3.59
CA ILE A 380 7.64 7.03 5.00
C ILE A 380 9.13 6.78 5.24
N LEU A 381 9.71 5.75 4.59
CA LEU A 381 11.05 5.26 4.88
C LEU A 381 12.14 5.88 3.99
N ARG A 382 11.78 6.49 2.85
CA ARG A 382 12.76 7.15 1.99
C ARG A 382 13.42 8.34 2.69
N PRO A 383 14.69 8.66 2.36
CA PRO A 383 15.35 9.84 2.90
C PRO A 383 14.54 11.11 2.64
N LYS A 384 14.61 12.02 3.59
CA LYS A 384 14.08 13.36 3.41
C LYS A 384 14.92 14.10 2.36
N LEU A 385 14.27 14.70 1.40
CA LEU A 385 14.89 15.57 0.40
C LEU A 385 14.90 17.04 0.89
N SER A 386 15.40 17.97 0.08
CA SER A 386 15.28 19.40 0.41
C SER A 386 13.80 19.80 0.52
N ARG A 387 13.53 20.79 1.33
CA ARG A 387 12.14 21.19 1.61
C ARG A 387 11.41 21.63 0.35
N GLU A 388 12.09 22.27 -0.57
CA GLU A 388 11.56 22.72 -1.86
C GLU A 388 11.14 21.52 -2.71
N ILE A 389 11.96 20.46 -2.75
CA ILE A 389 11.65 19.23 -3.51
C ILE A 389 10.49 18.48 -2.86
N GLU A 390 10.41 18.44 -1.53
CA GLU A 390 9.27 17.82 -0.84
C GLU A 390 7.97 18.58 -1.12
N PHE A 391 7.98 19.92 -1.15
CA PHE A 391 6.82 20.72 -1.53
C PHE A 391 6.46 20.56 -3.00
N PHE A 392 7.44 20.54 -3.91
CA PHE A 392 7.20 20.27 -5.31
C PHE A 392 6.55 18.92 -5.52
N THR A 393 7.05 17.87 -4.84
CA THR A 393 6.47 16.52 -4.88
C THR A 393 5.02 16.55 -4.39
N LEU A 394 4.74 17.24 -3.29
CA LEU A 394 3.38 17.39 -2.77
C LEU A 394 2.46 18.09 -3.77
N ALA A 395 2.91 19.22 -4.36
CA ALA A 395 2.13 19.95 -5.35
C ALA A 395 1.81 19.11 -6.58
N LEU A 396 2.80 18.32 -7.06
CA LEU A 396 2.61 17.38 -8.15
C LEU A 396 1.57 16.30 -7.80
N TYR A 397 1.66 15.72 -6.59
CA TYR A 397 0.71 14.72 -6.14
C TYR A 397 -0.70 15.30 -6.04
N VAL A 398 -0.86 16.50 -5.49
CA VAL A 398 -2.17 17.17 -5.43
C VAL A 398 -2.73 17.38 -6.84
N ALA A 399 -1.93 17.87 -7.79
CA ALA A 399 -2.38 18.13 -9.16
C ALA A 399 -2.83 16.84 -9.87
N ILE A 400 -2.01 15.77 -9.81
CA ILE A 400 -2.34 14.49 -10.43
C ILE A 400 -3.56 13.86 -9.75
N SER A 401 -3.62 13.88 -8.42
CA SER A 401 -4.76 13.33 -7.66
C SER A 401 -6.06 14.07 -7.95
N ALA A 402 -6.02 15.40 -8.08
CA ALA A 402 -7.17 16.20 -8.47
C ALA A 402 -7.65 15.84 -9.88
N TYR A 403 -6.73 15.63 -10.82
CA TYR A 403 -7.06 15.19 -12.19
C TYR A 403 -7.72 13.81 -12.19
N ILE A 404 -7.14 12.83 -11.48
CA ILE A 404 -7.70 11.47 -11.39
C ILE A 404 -9.07 11.51 -10.72
N LEU A 405 -9.22 12.24 -9.61
CA LEU A 405 -10.48 12.37 -8.91
C LEU A 405 -11.56 13.00 -9.79
N TYR A 406 -11.22 14.07 -10.52
CA TYR A 406 -12.13 14.69 -11.49
C TYR A 406 -12.56 13.69 -12.55
N GLY A 407 -11.62 12.95 -13.14
CA GLY A 407 -11.91 11.91 -14.13
C GLY A 407 -12.79 10.79 -13.56
N THR A 408 -12.55 10.35 -12.34
CA THR A 408 -13.38 9.35 -11.65
C THR A 408 -14.79 9.87 -11.40
N THR A 409 -14.95 11.08 -10.86
CA THR A 409 -16.28 11.66 -10.59
C THR A 409 -17.09 11.96 -11.84
N LYS A 410 -16.44 12.11 -12.99
CA LYS A 410 -17.09 12.29 -14.31
C LYS A 410 -17.22 10.98 -15.09
N GLU A 411 -16.89 9.86 -14.50
CA GLU A 411 -16.93 8.53 -15.15
C GLU A 411 -16.07 8.45 -16.43
N LEU A 412 -15.03 9.29 -16.53
CA LEU A 412 -14.13 9.32 -17.67
C LEU A 412 -12.99 8.29 -17.51
N ILE A 413 -12.46 8.17 -16.30
CA ILE A 413 -11.37 7.24 -15.96
C ILE A 413 -11.56 6.70 -14.55
N PHE A 414 -10.99 5.51 -14.31
CA PHE A 414 -10.82 4.90 -12.99
C PHE A 414 -9.41 4.29 -12.87
N LEU A 415 -8.85 4.23 -11.63
CA LEU A 415 -7.49 3.69 -11.38
C LEU A 415 -7.39 2.18 -11.57
#